data_53b95bf00fcf61cd0f4934aaa7ec6769
#
_entry.id   53b95bf00fcf61cd0f4934aaa7ec6769
#
_cell.length_a   1.000
_cell.length_b   1.000
_cell.length_c   1.000
_cell.angle_alpha   90.00
_cell.angle_beta   90.00
_cell.angle_gamma   90.00
#
_symmetry.space_group_name_H-M   'P 1'
#
loop_
_entity.id
_entity.type
_entity.pdbx_description
1 polymer ?
#
loop_
_entity_poly.entity_id
_entity_poly.type
_entity_poly.pdbx_seq_one_letter_code
_entity_poly.pdbx_strand_id
1 'polypeptide(L)' 'TIEDFCHIAPNATLCGDVIIGEGTLIGAGAVVTPGVKIGKWCTIGAGSVVTKNIPDNTTVVGNPAREIKKK' A
#
# COMPACT_ATOMS: atom_id res chain seq x y z
N THR A 1 -10.41 -5.42 2.91
CA THR A 1 -11.11 -5.25 1.63
C THR A 1 -10.15 -4.75 0.57
N ILE A 2 -10.14 -5.41 -0.55
CA ILE A 2 -9.31 -5.01 -1.69
C ILE A 2 -10.24 -4.66 -2.85
N GLU A 3 -10.15 -3.42 -3.32
CA GLU A 3 -10.99 -2.94 -4.41
C GLU A 3 -10.52 -3.48 -5.76
N ASP A 4 -11.26 -3.14 -6.83
CA ASP A 4 -10.96 -3.63 -8.17
C ASP A 4 -9.62 -3.10 -8.69
N PHE A 5 -9.04 -3.86 -9.62
CA PHE A 5 -7.81 -3.48 -10.32
C PHE A 5 -6.57 -3.34 -9.45
N CYS A 6 -6.62 -3.83 -8.21
CA CYS A 6 -5.43 -3.84 -7.38
C CYS A 6 -4.47 -4.93 -7.82
N HIS A 7 -3.18 -4.68 -7.70
CA HIS A 7 -2.16 -5.68 -7.95
C HIS A 7 -1.40 -5.92 -6.65
N ILE A 8 -1.50 -7.13 -6.14
CA ILE A 8 -0.80 -7.51 -4.91
C ILE A 8 0.33 -8.45 -5.31
N ALA A 9 1.55 -7.98 -5.22
CA ALA A 9 2.71 -8.74 -5.64
C ALA A 9 3.00 -9.91 -4.68
N PRO A 10 3.81 -10.90 -5.11
CA PRO A 10 4.13 -12.05 -4.27
C PRO A 10 4.74 -11.65 -2.94
N ASN A 11 4.41 -12.40 -1.90
CA ASN A 11 4.93 -12.23 -0.54
C ASN A 11 4.52 -10.92 0.15
N ALA A 12 3.60 -10.16 -0.45
CA ALA A 12 3.02 -9.02 0.26
C ALA A 12 2.11 -9.54 1.37
N THR A 13 2.14 -8.89 2.52
CA THR A 13 1.34 -9.28 3.68
C THR A 13 0.34 -8.19 4.00
N LEU A 14 -0.94 -8.51 3.94
CA LEU A 14 -2.01 -7.59 4.30
C LEU A 14 -2.62 -8.09 5.60
N CYS A 15 -2.46 -7.30 6.64
CA CYS A 15 -2.97 -7.68 7.97
C CYS A 15 -4.48 -7.43 8.07
N GLY A 16 -5.07 -7.72 9.23
CA GLY A 16 -6.52 -7.63 9.40
C GLY A 16 -7.05 -6.22 9.23
N ASP A 17 -8.28 -6.12 8.71
CA ASP A 17 -9.02 -4.87 8.56
C ASP A 17 -8.34 -3.85 7.66
N VAL A 18 -7.52 -4.30 6.72
CA VAL A 18 -6.89 -3.42 5.75
C VAL A 18 -7.87 -3.14 4.61
N ILE A 19 -7.87 -1.89 4.14
CA ILE A 19 -8.65 -1.49 2.97
C ILE A 19 -7.68 -0.97 1.91
N ILE A 20 -7.74 -1.57 0.73
CA ILE A 20 -6.89 -1.17 -0.40
C ILE A 20 -7.79 -0.56 -1.47
N GLY A 21 -7.58 0.70 -1.78
CA GLY A 21 -8.38 1.39 -2.78
C GLY A 21 -8.13 0.91 -4.20
N GLU A 22 -9.05 1.24 -5.09
CA GLU A 22 -9.02 0.81 -6.47
C GLU A 22 -7.70 1.16 -7.17
N GLY A 23 -7.19 0.24 -7.97
CA GLY A 23 -6.02 0.50 -8.81
C GLY A 23 -4.69 0.59 -8.07
N THR A 24 -4.67 0.29 -6.78
CA THR A 24 -3.44 0.39 -5.99
C THR A 24 -2.54 -0.81 -6.23
N LEU A 25 -1.24 -0.55 -6.28
CA LEU A 25 -0.23 -1.59 -6.49
C LEU A 25 0.57 -1.79 -5.21
N ILE A 26 0.60 -3.03 -4.73
CA ILE A 26 1.36 -3.40 -3.54
C ILE A 26 2.58 -4.20 -3.99
N GLY A 27 3.76 -3.67 -3.74
CA GLY A 27 5.00 -4.31 -4.18
C GLY A 27 5.34 -5.58 -3.42
N ALA A 28 6.26 -6.35 -3.99
CA ALA A 28 6.65 -7.65 -3.42
C ALA A 28 7.21 -7.48 -2.02
N GLY A 29 6.79 -8.33 -1.11
CA GLY A 29 7.30 -8.33 0.27
C GLY A 29 6.82 -7.16 1.12
N ALA A 30 5.96 -6.30 0.60
CA ALA A 30 5.43 -5.19 1.39
C ALA A 30 4.51 -5.70 2.49
N VAL A 31 4.46 -4.98 3.60
CA VAL A 31 3.60 -5.32 4.73
C VAL A 31 2.70 -4.13 5.03
N VAL A 32 1.40 -4.41 5.13
CA VAL A 32 0.43 -3.39 5.55
C VAL A 32 -0.11 -3.79 6.90
N THR A 33 0.11 -2.95 7.90
CA THR A 33 -0.25 -3.27 9.28
C THR A 33 -1.77 -3.21 9.48
N PRO A 34 -2.30 -3.84 10.56
CA PRO A 34 -3.75 -3.91 10.77
C PRO A 34 -4.42 -2.54 10.81
N GLY A 35 -5.61 -2.45 10.21
CA GLY A 35 -6.44 -1.26 10.27
C GLY A 35 -6.02 -0.13 9.33
N VAL A 36 -5.00 -0.32 8.50
CA VAL A 36 -4.53 0.72 7.59
C VAL A 36 -5.46 0.82 6.37
N LYS A 37 -5.71 2.04 5.93
CA LYS A 37 -6.46 2.31 4.70
C LYS A 37 -5.51 2.91 3.68
N ILE A 38 -5.42 2.27 2.52
CA ILE A 38 -4.64 2.77 1.40
C ILE A 38 -5.61 3.27 0.34
N GLY A 39 -5.43 4.51 -0.09
CA GLY A 39 -6.33 5.14 -1.05
C GLY A 39 -6.26 4.53 -2.44
N LYS A 40 -6.91 5.18 -3.39
CA LYS A 40 -6.96 4.72 -4.78
C LYS A 40 -5.71 5.13 -5.51
N TRP A 41 -5.29 4.27 -6.46
CA TRP A 41 -4.19 4.57 -7.38
C TRP A 41 -2.87 4.87 -6.67
N CYS A 42 -2.66 4.20 -5.53
CA CYS A 42 -1.42 4.32 -4.80
C CYS A 42 -0.41 3.29 -5.29
N THR A 43 0.85 3.54 -5.04
CA THR A 43 1.92 2.57 -5.30
C THR A 43 2.70 2.37 -4.02
N ILE A 44 2.76 1.12 -3.56
CA ILE A 44 3.52 0.75 -2.37
C ILE A 44 4.76 0.01 -2.84
N GLY A 45 5.93 0.56 -2.57
CA GLY A 45 7.17 -0.03 -3.04
C GLY A 45 7.46 -1.40 -2.42
N ALA A 46 8.27 -2.20 -3.12
CA ALA A 46 8.63 -3.53 -2.64
C ALA A 46 9.34 -3.42 -1.29
N GLY A 47 9.02 -4.33 -0.38
CA GLY A 47 9.63 -4.39 0.96
C GLY A 47 9.20 -3.27 1.90
N SER A 48 8.26 -2.43 1.52
CA SER A 48 7.80 -1.33 2.36
C SER A 48 6.94 -1.84 3.52
N VAL A 49 6.94 -1.10 4.62
CA VAL A 49 6.07 -1.39 5.76
C VAL A 49 5.16 -0.20 5.98
N VAL A 50 3.89 -0.38 5.65
CA VAL A 50 2.90 0.70 5.72
C VAL A 50 2.23 0.67 7.09
N THR A 51 2.44 1.71 7.88
CA THR A 51 1.93 1.79 9.25
C THR A 51 0.88 2.87 9.44
N LYS A 52 0.62 3.69 8.41
CA LYS A 52 -0.35 4.79 8.48
C LYS A 52 -1.21 4.78 7.23
N ASN A 53 -2.37 5.40 7.33
CA ASN A 53 -3.25 5.54 6.18
C ASN A 53 -2.56 6.33 5.07
N ILE A 54 -2.81 5.91 3.83
CA ILE A 54 -2.18 6.53 2.66
C ILE A 54 -3.29 7.20 1.82
N PRO A 55 -3.18 8.49 1.53
CA PRO A 55 -4.18 9.17 0.70
C PRO A 55 -4.09 8.71 -0.76
N ASP A 56 -5.11 9.05 -1.54
CA ASP A 56 -5.18 8.67 -2.95
C ASP A 56 -3.97 9.20 -3.73
N ASN A 57 -3.61 8.50 -4.79
CA ASN A 57 -2.57 8.92 -5.74
C ASN A 57 -1.21 9.17 -5.11
N THR A 58 -0.86 8.37 -4.11
CA THR A 58 0.38 8.55 -3.38
C THR A 58 1.30 7.35 -3.60
N THR A 59 2.58 7.61 -3.74
CA THR A 59 3.61 6.56 -3.82
C THR A 59 4.42 6.59 -2.52
N VAL A 60 4.56 5.43 -1.89
CA VAL A 60 5.32 5.32 -0.65
C VAL A 60 6.33 4.18 -0.75
N VAL A 61 7.45 4.35 -0.07
CA VAL A 61 8.50 3.33 0.00
C VAL A 61 9.14 3.33 1.39
N GLY A 62 9.75 2.24 1.74
CA GLY A 62 10.61 2.16 2.91
C GLY A 62 9.96 1.55 4.14
N ASN A 63 10.72 1.53 5.22
CA ASN A 63 10.30 0.99 6.51
C ASN A 63 10.72 1.98 7.61
N PRO A 64 9.79 2.75 8.17
CA PRO A 64 8.38 2.83 7.79
C PRO A 64 8.19 3.48 6.43
N ALA A 65 7.10 3.14 5.76
CA ALA A 65 6.85 3.67 4.43
C ALA A 65 6.63 5.18 4.48
N ARG A 66 7.25 5.87 3.54
CA ARG A 66 7.16 7.32 3.45
C ARG A 66 6.79 7.73 2.04
N GLU A 67 6.05 8.81 1.94
CA GLU A 67 5.64 9.33 0.65
C GLU A 67 6.82 9.84 -0.14
N ILE A 68 6.88 9.45 -1.42
CA ILE A 68 7.83 10.01 -2.36
C ILE A 68 7.14 11.16 -3.08
N LYS A 69 7.72 12.34 -3.01
CA LYS A 69 7.16 13.49 -3.70
C LYS A 69 7.43 13.36 -5.19
N LYS A 70 6.40 13.60 -5.98
CA LYS A 70 6.54 13.65 -7.42
C LYS A 70 6.72 15.08 -7.87
N LYS A 71 7.45 15.22 -8.92
CA LYS A 71 7.58 16.53 -9.54
C LYS A 71 6.57 16.72 -10.63
#